data_1bd43224d981f2a2f95db4147b3d5e93
#
_entry.id   1bd43224d981f2a2f95db4147b3d5e93
#
_cell.length_a   1.000
_cell.length_b   1.000
_cell.length_c   1.000
_cell.angle_alpha   90.00
_cell.angle_beta   90.00
_cell.angle_gamma   90.00
#
_symmetry.space_group_name_H-M   'P 1'
#
loop_
_entity.id
_entity.type
_entity.pdbx_description
1 polymer ?
#
loop_
_entity_poly.entity_id
_entity_poly.type
_entity_poly.pdbx_seq_one_letter_code
_entity_poly.pdbx_strand_id
1 'polypeptide(L)'
;MNRLDYSGVKPDWQDAIASFFASQTGRVLADFIKTREDAGAIIYPPRPFRALELTALAETRVIIVGQDPYHGPGQAQGLSFHVPAECKIPPSLRNIHKELQRDLGIARPSTGELTGWARQGVLLLNAVLTVEDGKAASHAKKGWEALTDSLLRLVAQDSSPKVFMLWGAYAQSKEPLIGQHHLILKCNHPSPLSATKPPVPFIGCGHFSRANVWLKQQGLEEIHWEKFTDSEPIQNSFLF
;
A
#
# COMPACT_ATOMS: atom_id res chain seq x y z
N MET A 1 18.11 7.47 -14.24
CA MET A 1 16.65 7.16 -14.38
C MET A 1 15.89 8.22 -13.61
N ASN A 2 14.88 8.85 -14.19
CA ASN A 2 14.10 9.87 -13.46
C ASN A 2 13.21 9.16 -12.43
N ARG A 3 13.43 9.37 -11.14
CA ARG A 3 12.64 8.77 -10.05
C ARG A 3 11.17 9.15 -10.10
N LEU A 4 10.87 10.35 -10.59
CA LEU A 4 9.51 10.86 -10.72
C LEU A 4 8.88 10.54 -12.08
N ASP A 5 9.46 9.59 -12.84
CA ASP A 5 8.84 9.08 -14.05
C ASP A 5 7.61 8.25 -13.70
N TYR A 6 6.44 8.67 -14.19
CA TYR A 6 5.16 8.00 -14.01
C TYR A 6 4.58 7.47 -15.33
N SER A 7 5.40 7.36 -16.36
CA SER A 7 4.95 6.85 -17.68
C SER A 7 4.42 5.41 -17.62
N GLY A 8 4.90 4.60 -16.66
CA GLY A 8 4.42 3.25 -16.40
C GLY A 8 3.14 3.14 -15.56
N VAL A 9 2.64 4.24 -15.02
CA VAL A 9 1.42 4.27 -14.21
C VAL A 9 0.19 4.02 -15.09
N LYS A 10 -0.81 3.32 -14.54
CA LYS A 10 -2.07 3.07 -15.27
C LYS A 10 -2.72 4.40 -15.72
N PRO A 11 -3.32 4.43 -16.93
CA PRO A 11 -3.80 5.68 -17.55
C PRO A 11 -4.78 6.47 -16.67
N ASP A 12 -5.63 5.81 -15.91
CA ASP A 12 -6.64 6.40 -15.04
C ASP A 12 -6.09 7.18 -13.83
N TRP A 13 -4.78 7.05 -13.54
CA TRP A 13 -4.07 7.84 -12.53
C TRP A 13 -3.28 9.03 -13.10
N GLN A 14 -2.94 8.98 -14.40
CA GLN A 14 -1.93 9.88 -14.98
C GLN A 14 -2.31 11.35 -14.88
N ASP A 15 -3.58 11.70 -15.13
CA ASP A 15 -4.05 13.09 -15.08
C ASP A 15 -3.91 13.68 -13.67
N ALA A 16 -4.20 12.90 -12.63
CA ALA A 16 -4.06 13.34 -11.25
C ALA A 16 -2.59 13.60 -10.89
N ILE A 17 -1.69 12.73 -11.33
CA ILE A 17 -0.25 12.87 -11.08
C ILE A 17 0.30 14.07 -11.88
N ALA A 18 -0.07 14.20 -13.15
CA ALA A 18 0.34 15.32 -13.99
C ALA A 18 -0.13 16.67 -13.42
N SER A 19 -1.41 16.75 -13.01
CA SER A 19 -1.97 17.93 -12.36
C SER A 19 -1.26 18.29 -11.06
N PHE A 20 -0.90 17.29 -10.27
CA PHE A 20 -0.14 17.51 -9.04
C PHE A 20 1.24 18.09 -9.34
N PHE A 21 2.03 17.50 -10.24
CA PHE A 21 3.36 18.02 -10.57
C PHE A 21 3.33 19.37 -11.31
N ALA A 22 2.24 19.73 -11.96
CA ALA A 22 2.01 21.07 -12.49
C ALA A 22 1.71 22.10 -11.38
N SER A 23 1.31 21.69 -10.18
CA SER A 23 1.04 22.58 -9.04
C SER A 23 2.32 23.10 -8.39
N GLN A 24 2.20 24.15 -7.57
CA GLN A 24 3.32 24.67 -6.79
C GLN A 24 3.88 23.62 -5.83
N THR A 25 3.01 22.89 -5.12
CA THR A 25 3.43 21.84 -4.17
C THR A 25 4.19 20.71 -4.87
N GLY A 26 3.72 20.29 -6.05
CA GLY A 26 4.39 19.26 -6.84
C GLY A 26 5.76 19.68 -7.35
N ARG A 27 5.90 20.92 -7.80
CA ARG A 27 7.21 21.49 -8.21
C ARG A 27 8.18 21.56 -7.04
N VAL A 28 7.74 22.06 -5.88
CA VAL A 28 8.57 22.12 -4.66
C VAL A 28 9.03 20.74 -4.22
N LEU A 29 8.15 19.74 -4.28
CA LEU A 29 8.52 18.34 -3.98
C LEU A 29 9.55 17.80 -4.99
N ALA A 30 9.37 18.05 -6.28
CA ALA A 30 10.29 17.59 -7.32
C ALA A 30 11.68 18.23 -7.13
N ASP A 31 11.74 19.54 -6.89
CA ASP A 31 12.98 20.26 -6.61
C ASP A 31 13.66 19.76 -5.32
N PHE A 32 12.88 19.48 -4.28
CA PHE A 32 13.40 18.89 -3.04
C PHE A 32 14.08 17.55 -3.32
N ILE A 33 13.40 16.62 -4.01
CA ILE A 33 13.94 15.28 -4.32
C ILE A 33 15.21 15.43 -5.15
N LYS A 34 15.16 16.24 -6.21
CA LYS A 34 16.34 16.50 -7.06
C LYS A 34 17.52 17.06 -6.24
N THR A 35 17.28 18.05 -5.39
CA THR A 35 18.32 18.62 -4.53
C THR A 35 18.96 17.57 -3.62
N ARG A 36 18.17 16.64 -3.07
CA ARG A 36 18.70 15.56 -2.25
C ARG A 36 19.52 14.56 -3.07
N GLU A 37 19.07 14.20 -4.27
CA GLU A 37 19.82 13.34 -5.19
C GLU A 37 21.14 13.98 -5.63
N ASP A 38 21.10 15.27 -6.01
CA ASP A 38 22.31 16.02 -6.40
C ASP A 38 23.32 16.15 -5.24
N ALA A 39 22.83 16.16 -4.00
CA ALA A 39 23.66 16.10 -2.79
C ALA A 39 24.17 14.69 -2.42
N GLY A 40 23.90 13.67 -3.26
CA GLY A 40 24.35 12.29 -3.06
C GLY A 40 23.51 11.47 -2.09
N ALA A 41 22.29 11.92 -1.72
CA ALA A 41 21.39 11.13 -0.88
C ALA A 41 20.90 9.87 -1.62
N ILE A 42 20.97 8.72 -0.97
CA ILE A 42 20.35 7.49 -1.45
C ILE A 42 18.87 7.54 -1.06
N ILE A 43 17.97 7.47 -2.06
CA ILE A 43 16.53 7.60 -1.87
C ILE A 43 15.84 6.30 -2.31
N TYR A 44 14.89 5.83 -1.52
CA TYR A 44 14.05 4.65 -1.80
C TYR A 44 12.58 5.04 -1.92
N PRO A 45 11.79 4.25 -2.65
CA PRO A 45 12.16 3.22 -3.62
C PRO A 45 12.64 3.83 -4.96
N PRO A 46 13.24 3.03 -5.86
CA PRO A 46 13.57 3.50 -7.21
C PRO A 46 12.32 3.78 -8.07
N ARG A 47 11.18 3.14 -7.76
CA ARG A 47 9.89 3.28 -8.46
C ARG A 47 8.79 3.65 -7.45
N PRO A 48 8.63 4.93 -7.08
CA PRO A 48 7.68 5.34 -6.04
C PRO A 48 6.21 5.15 -6.43
N PHE A 49 5.88 5.09 -7.72
CA PHE A 49 4.51 4.95 -8.22
C PHE A 49 4.09 3.50 -8.50
N ARG A 50 4.89 2.51 -8.10
CA ARG A 50 4.64 1.10 -8.45
C ARG A 50 3.25 0.60 -8.02
N ALA A 51 2.69 1.07 -6.92
CA ALA A 51 1.32 0.75 -6.52
C ALA A 51 0.30 1.12 -7.61
N LEU A 52 0.49 2.28 -8.26
CA LEU A 52 -0.37 2.80 -9.33
C LEU A 52 -0.08 2.17 -10.70
N GLU A 53 1.08 1.53 -10.85
CA GLU A 53 1.43 0.76 -12.04
C GLU A 53 0.77 -0.62 -12.02
N LEU A 54 0.61 -1.22 -10.84
CA LEU A 54 0.06 -2.56 -10.67
C LEU A 54 -1.46 -2.57 -10.50
N THR A 55 -2.01 -1.53 -9.87
CA THR A 55 -3.44 -1.44 -9.54
C THR A 55 -4.05 -0.23 -10.25
N ALA A 56 -4.96 -0.44 -11.19
CA ALA A 56 -5.71 0.62 -11.84
C ALA A 56 -6.77 1.20 -10.87
N LEU A 57 -7.15 2.47 -11.06
CA LEU A 57 -8.22 3.12 -10.27
C LEU A 57 -9.52 2.34 -10.39
N ALA A 58 -9.93 2.02 -11.63
CA ALA A 58 -11.15 1.28 -11.91
C ALA A 58 -11.15 -0.16 -11.35
N GLU A 59 -9.97 -0.78 -11.20
CA GLU A 59 -9.81 -2.14 -10.65
C GLU A 59 -9.67 -2.16 -9.13
N THR A 60 -9.51 -0.99 -8.48
CA THR A 60 -9.29 -0.91 -7.04
C THR A 60 -10.53 -1.35 -6.27
N ARG A 61 -10.39 -2.38 -5.44
CA ARG A 61 -11.43 -2.94 -4.56
C ARG A 61 -11.12 -2.75 -3.09
N VAL A 62 -9.84 -2.87 -2.72
CA VAL A 62 -9.35 -2.70 -1.34
C VAL A 62 -8.20 -1.70 -1.33
N ILE A 63 -8.18 -0.83 -0.33
CA ILE A 63 -7.09 0.12 -0.12
C ILE A 63 -6.45 -0.14 1.23
N ILE A 64 -5.13 -0.33 1.25
CA ILE A 64 -4.34 -0.44 2.47
C ILE A 64 -3.36 0.73 2.50
N VAL A 65 -3.54 1.63 3.47
CA VAL A 65 -2.73 2.85 3.59
C VAL A 65 -1.55 2.60 4.52
N GLY A 66 -0.33 2.66 3.96
CA GLY A 66 0.92 2.72 4.72
C GLY A 66 1.33 4.17 5.04
N GLN A 67 2.34 4.36 5.86
CA GLN A 67 2.84 5.69 6.21
C GLN A 67 3.93 6.13 5.24
N ASP A 68 5.10 5.54 5.30
CA ASP A 68 6.27 5.80 4.47
C ASP A 68 6.98 4.50 4.09
N PRO A 69 7.86 4.51 3.06
CA PRO A 69 8.57 3.31 2.65
C PRO A 69 9.58 2.84 3.71
N TYR A 70 9.94 1.56 3.67
CA TYR A 70 11.11 1.07 4.41
C TYR A 70 12.36 1.80 3.96
N HIS A 71 13.21 2.18 4.91
CA HIS A 71 14.40 3.00 4.66
C HIS A 71 15.71 2.20 4.58
N GLY A 72 15.64 0.87 4.61
CA GLY A 72 16.81 0.00 4.44
C GLY A 72 17.06 -0.35 2.96
N PRO A 73 18.33 -0.64 2.60
CA PRO A 73 18.70 -1.02 1.23
C PRO A 73 17.88 -2.17 0.69
N GLY A 74 17.36 -2.04 -0.54
CA GLY A 74 16.63 -3.09 -1.25
C GLY A 74 15.23 -3.42 -0.72
N GLN A 75 14.78 -2.82 0.39
CA GLN A 75 13.50 -3.17 1.01
C GLN A 75 12.29 -2.56 0.28
N ALA A 76 12.27 -1.24 0.13
CA ALA A 76 11.13 -0.54 -0.45
C ALA A 76 11.05 -0.73 -1.97
N GLN A 77 9.87 -1.13 -2.45
CA GLN A 77 9.59 -1.39 -3.87
C GLN A 77 8.38 -0.60 -4.41
N GLY A 78 7.93 0.44 -3.67
CA GLY A 78 6.81 1.28 -4.09
C GLY A 78 5.41 0.74 -3.77
N LEU A 79 5.32 -0.31 -2.94
CA LEU A 79 4.07 -0.78 -2.35
C LEU A 79 4.18 -0.76 -0.82
N SER A 80 3.11 -0.39 -0.14
CA SER A 80 3.08 -0.40 1.33
C SER A 80 3.22 -1.82 1.88
N PHE A 81 3.99 -1.98 2.96
CA PHE A 81 4.28 -3.23 3.68
C PHE A 81 5.07 -4.30 2.90
N HIS A 82 5.17 -4.19 1.58
CA HIS A 82 5.84 -5.13 0.69
C HIS A 82 7.37 -5.04 0.79
N VAL A 83 8.03 -6.19 0.74
CA VAL A 83 9.48 -6.32 0.46
C VAL A 83 9.72 -7.45 -0.53
N PRO A 84 10.82 -7.43 -1.32
CA PRO A 84 11.17 -8.53 -2.22
C PRO A 84 11.36 -9.87 -1.49
N ALA A 85 11.26 -10.96 -2.23
CA ALA A 85 11.32 -12.32 -1.69
C ALA A 85 12.63 -12.63 -0.92
N GLU A 86 13.74 -12.06 -1.38
CA GLU A 86 15.07 -12.21 -0.79
C GLU A 86 15.26 -11.39 0.50
N CYS A 87 14.37 -10.44 0.77
CA CYS A 87 14.46 -9.61 1.95
C CYS A 87 13.89 -10.31 3.19
N LYS A 88 14.56 -10.10 4.34
CA LYS A 88 13.99 -10.51 5.62
C LYS A 88 12.64 -9.84 5.84
N ILE A 89 11.61 -10.63 6.13
CA ILE A 89 10.25 -10.13 6.36
C ILE A 89 10.23 -9.14 7.54
N PRO A 90 9.79 -7.87 7.33
CA PRO A 90 9.77 -6.86 8.38
C PRO A 90 8.78 -7.18 9.51
N PRO A 91 8.97 -6.62 10.72
CA PRO A 91 8.14 -6.93 11.88
C PRO A 91 6.64 -6.67 11.69
N SER A 92 6.27 -5.57 11.00
CA SER A 92 4.85 -5.28 10.70
C SER A 92 4.25 -6.31 9.76
N LEU A 93 4.98 -6.69 8.71
CA LEU A 93 4.52 -7.70 7.75
C LEU A 93 4.42 -9.10 8.40
N ARG A 94 5.31 -9.44 9.34
CA ARG A 94 5.15 -10.67 10.14
C ARG A 94 3.84 -10.70 10.93
N ASN A 95 3.41 -9.56 11.46
CA ASN A 95 2.12 -9.47 12.15
C ASN A 95 0.93 -9.54 11.17
N ILE A 96 1.06 -8.98 9.96
CA ILE A 96 0.08 -9.16 8.89
C ILE A 96 -0.07 -10.65 8.55
N HIS A 97 1.03 -11.39 8.39
CA HIS A 97 1.00 -12.83 8.15
C HIS A 97 0.39 -13.63 9.33
N LYS A 98 0.64 -13.19 10.58
CA LYS A 98 -0.01 -13.81 11.76
C LYS A 98 -1.52 -13.62 11.73
N GLU A 99 -1.97 -12.42 11.39
CA GLU A 99 -3.40 -12.14 11.31
C GLU A 99 -4.07 -12.89 10.15
N LEU A 100 -3.43 -13.00 8.98
CA LEU A 100 -3.91 -13.83 7.87
C LEU A 100 -4.10 -15.30 8.29
N GLN A 101 -3.12 -15.87 9.01
CA GLN A 101 -3.22 -17.23 9.53
C GLN A 101 -4.37 -17.37 10.53
N ARG A 102 -4.51 -16.40 11.45
CA ARG A 102 -5.58 -16.43 12.46
C ARG A 102 -6.97 -16.26 11.85
N ASP A 103 -7.11 -15.33 10.90
CA ASP A 103 -8.40 -14.90 10.35
C ASP A 103 -8.92 -15.84 9.27
N LEU A 104 -8.03 -16.29 8.38
CA LEU A 104 -8.39 -17.08 7.19
C LEU A 104 -7.78 -18.49 7.16
N GLY A 105 -6.97 -18.86 8.14
CA GLY A 105 -6.29 -20.16 8.13
C GLY A 105 -5.15 -20.27 7.11
N ILE A 106 -4.78 -19.18 6.44
CA ILE A 106 -3.71 -19.16 5.44
C ILE A 106 -2.37 -19.48 6.12
N ALA A 107 -1.65 -20.48 5.59
CA ALA A 107 -0.31 -20.78 6.07
C ALA A 107 0.60 -19.55 5.95
N ARG A 108 1.44 -19.32 6.97
CA ARG A 108 2.35 -18.17 6.93
C ARG A 108 3.27 -18.24 5.72
N PRO A 109 3.27 -17.23 4.85
CA PRO A 109 4.16 -17.21 3.70
C PRO A 109 5.62 -17.05 4.14
N SER A 110 6.53 -17.63 3.35
CA SER A 110 7.97 -17.44 3.50
C SER A 110 8.46 -16.16 2.78
N THR A 111 7.60 -15.53 1.99
CA THR A 111 7.91 -14.32 1.21
C THR A 111 7.35 -13.06 1.85
N GLY A 112 8.00 -11.91 1.58
CA GLY A 112 7.49 -10.58 1.87
C GLY A 112 6.76 -9.92 0.69
N GLU A 113 6.60 -10.63 -0.41
CA GLU A 113 5.92 -10.13 -1.59
C GLU A 113 4.41 -9.98 -1.39
N LEU A 114 3.86 -8.92 -1.97
CA LEU A 114 2.42 -8.61 -1.99
C LEU A 114 1.95 -8.18 -3.39
N THR A 115 2.74 -8.45 -4.43
CA THR A 115 2.38 -8.10 -5.81
C THR A 115 1.13 -8.81 -6.27
N GLY A 116 0.91 -10.05 -5.84
CA GLY A 116 -0.31 -10.79 -6.12
C GLY A 116 -1.58 -10.15 -5.55
N TRP A 117 -1.48 -9.42 -4.43
CA TRP A 117 -2.60 -8.60 -3.92
C TRP A 117 -2.85 -7.39 -4.80
N ALA A 118 -1.78 -6.65 -5.17
CA ALA A 118 -1.90 -5.47 -6.00
C ALA A 118 -2.59 -5.76 -7.33
N ARG A 119 -2.25 -6.89 -7.97
CA ARG A 119 -2.88 -7.33 -9.23
C ARG A 119 -4.34 -7.76 -9.10
N GLN A 120 -4.80 -8.01 -7.90
CA GLN A 120 -6.21 -8.31 -7.60
C GLN A 120 -6.99 -7.05 -7.20
N GLY A 121 -6.45 -5.84 -7.40
CA GLY A 121 -7.13 -4.61 -7.04
C GLY A 121 -6.96 -4.20 -5.56
N VAL A 122 -5.92 -4.69 -4.88
CA VAL A 122 -5.53 -4.16 -3.57
C VAL A 122 -4.52 -3.03 -3.76
N LEU A 123 -4.95 -1.79 -3.63
CA LEU A 123 -4.08 -0.61 -3.70
C LEU A 123 -3.23 -0.50 -2.42
N LEU A 124 -1.97 -0.89 -2.51
CA LEU A 124 -0.99 -0.84 -1.43
C LEU A 124 -0.25 0.51 -1.45
N LEU A 125 -0.87 1.56 -0.95
CA LEU A 125 -0.40 2.94 -1.08
C LEU A 125 0.22 3.46 0.22
N ASN A 126 1.47 3.95 0.16
CA ASN A 126 2.03 4.76 1.24
C ASN A 126 1.59 6.22 1.09
N ALA A 127 1.41 6.92 2.20
CA ALA A 127 1.08 8.35 2.19
C ALA A 127 2.29 9.21 1.76
N VAL A 128 3.50 8.78 2.10
CA VAL A 128 4.78 9.35 1.63
C VAL A 128 5.43 8.33 0.72
N LEU A 129 5.78 8.71 -0.51
CA LEU A 129 6.22 7.73 -1.53
C LEU A 129 7.74 7.54 -1.61
N THR A 130 8.53 8.38 -0.92
CA THR A 130 10.00 8.25 -0.91
C THR A 130 10.57 8.47 0.49
N VAL A 131 11.80 7.96 0.71
CA VAL A 131 12.53 8.08 1.97
C VAL A 131 14.03 8.03 1.70
N GLU A 132 14.88 8.72 2.50
CA GLU A 132 16.32 8.57 2.44
C GLU A 132 16.80 7.32 3.19
N ASP A 133 17.91 6.76 2.73
CA ASP A 133 18.58 5.62 3.36
C ASP A 133 18.82 5.87 4.85
N GLY A 134 18.42 4.91 5.69
CA GLY A 134 18.56 4.95 7.14
C GLY A 134 17.73 6.00 7.88
N LYS A 135 16.93 6.86 7.19
CA LYS A 135 16.25 8.01 7.79
C LYS A 135 14.72 7.91 7.66
N ALA A 136 14.09 7.16 8.54
CA ALA A 136 12.63 7.05 8.58
C ALA A 136 11.95 8.43 8.54
N ALA A 137 10.85 8.55 7.80
CA ALA A 137 10.03 9.76 7.65
C ALA A 137 10.78 11.00 7.11
N SER A 138 12.00 10.86 6.53
CA SER A 138 12.80 11.99 6.04
C SER A 138 12.11 12.83 4.97
N HIS A 139 11.18 12.27 4.21
CA HIS A 139 10.38 12.95 3.19
C HIS A 139 8.95 13.27 3.62
N ALA A 140 8.59 13.01 4.89
CA ALA A 140 7.29 13.41 5.43
C ALA A 140 7.12 14.94 5.39
N LYS A 141 5.90 15.41 5.10
CA LYS A 141 5.56 16.84 4.98
C LYS A 141 6.34 17.59 3.90
N LYS A 142 6.86 16.89 2.90
CA LYS A 142 7.54 17.50 1.75
C LYS A 142 6.64 17.65 0.53
N GLY A 143 5.38 17.20 0.61
CA GLY A 143 4.37 17.36 -0.44
C GLY A 143 3.75 16.05 -0.94
N TRP A 144 4.33 14.88 -0.63
CA TRP A 144 3.78 13.59 -1.03
C TRP A 144 2.35 13.38 -0.56
N GLU A 145 2.04 13.81 0.68
CA GLU A 145 0.73 13.64 1.28
C GLU A 145 -0.36 14.38 0.47
N ALA A 146 -0.04 15.51 -0.15
CA ALA A 146 -1.00 16.23 -0.99
C ALA A 146 -1.37 15.42 -2.24
N LEU A 147 -0.39 14.75 -2.89
CA LEU A 147 -0.66 13.84 -3.99
C LEU A 147 -1.48 12.63 -3.52
N THR A 148 -1.00 11.92 -2.51
CA THR A 148 -1.62 10.67 -2.07
C THR A 148 -3.03 10.88 -1.49
N ASP A 149 -3.28 12.01 -0.84
CA ASP A 149 -4.63 12.40 -0.41
C ASP A 149 -5.55 12.70 -1.60
N SER A 150 -5.02 13.27 -2.71
CA SER A 150 -5.81 13.45 -3.93
C SER A 150 -6.15 12.11 -4.59
N LEU A 151 -5.21 11.16 -4.63
CA LEU A 151 -5.45 9.82 -5.13
C LEU A 151 -6.49 9.07 -4.28
N LEU A 152 -6.42 9.18 -2.95
CA LEU A 152 -7.42 8.60 -2.06
C LEU A 152 -8.82 9.20 -2.28
N ARG A 153 -8.92 10.51 -2.54
CA ARG A 153 -10.20 11.16 -2.89
C ARG A 153 -10.75 10.61 -4.22
N LEU A 154 -9.91 10.42 -5.23
CA LEU A 154 -10.35 9.81 -6.50
C LEU A 154 -10.93 8.42 -6.29
N VAL A 155 -10.24 7.58 -5.50
CA VAL A 155 -10.75 6.24 -5.13
C VAL A 155 -12.08 6.35 -4.38
N ALA A 156 -12.18 7.32 -3.46
CA ALA A 156 -13.37 7.51 -2.63
C ALA A 156 -14.54 8.17 -3.36
N GLN A 157 -14.31 8.78 -4.53
CA GLN A 157 -15.36 9.35 -5.40
C GLN A 157 -15.94 8.33 -6.37
N ASP A 158 -15.31 7.18 -6.54
CA ASP A 158 -15.83 6.11 -7.39
C ASP A 158 -17.17 5.60 -6.83
N SER A 159 -18.14 5.44 -7.69
CA SER A 159 -19.46 4.91 -7.33
C SER A 159 -19.44 3.43 -6.94
N SER A 160 -18.42 2.69 -7.39
CA SER A 160 -18.23 1.29 -6.99
C SER A 160 -17.80 1.20 -5.53
N PRO A 161 -18.50 0.42 -4.69
CA PRO A 161 -18.15 0.26 -3.29
C PRO A 161 -16.74 -0.32 -3.09
N LYS A 162 -15.99 0.19 -2.12
CA LYS A 162 -14.60 -0.22 -1.85
C LYS A 162 -14.35 -0.45 -0.36
N VAL A 163 -13.30 -1.17 -0.02
CA VAL A 163 -12.88 -1.41 1.37
C VAL A 163 -11.62 -0.60 1.67
N PHE A 164 -11.66 0.22 2.71
CA PHE A 164 -10.49 0.95 3.22
C PHE A 164 -10.02 0.31 4.52
N MET A 165 -8.81 -0.22 4.53
CA MET A 165 -8.15 -0.78 5.72
C MET A 165 -7.19 0.26 6.29
N LEU A 166 -7.60 0.92 7.37
CA LEU A 166 -6.89 2.01 8.02
C LEU A 166 -6.22 1.50 9.30
N TRP A 167 -4.96 1.11 9.18
CA TRP A 167 -4.19 0.51 10.26
C TRP A 167 -3.31 1.54 10.98
N GLY A 168 -3.68 1.89 12.21
CA GLY A 168 -3.01 2.88 13.05
C GLY A 168 -3.51 4.31 12.84
N ALA A 169 -3.18 5.19 13.77
CA ALA A 169 -3.70 6.56 13.83
C ALA A 169 -3.42 7.37 12.56
N TYR A 170 -2.24 7.19 11.95
CA TYR A 170 -1.89 7.92 10.73
C TYR A 170 -2.82 7.56 9.56
N ALA A 171 -3.02 6.25 9.29
CA ALA A 171 -3.96 5.82 8.25
C ALA A 171 -5.40 6.26 8.58
N GLN A 172 -5.82 6.16 9.84
CA GLN A 172 -7.14 6.58 10.29
C GLN A 172 -7.39 8.09 10.13
N SER A 173 -6.36 8.93 10.15
CA SER A 173 -6.48 10.36 9.86
C SER A 173 -6.96 10.66 8.43
N LYS A 174 -6.93 9.66 7.52
CA LYS A 174 -7.44 9.76 6.15
C LYS A 174 -8.94 9.48 6.03
N GLU A 175 -9.59 9.01 7.09
CA GLU A 175 -11.03 8.72 7.10
C GLU A 175 -11.91 9.87 6.58
N PRO A 176 -11.64 11.16 6.89
CA PRO A 176 -12.44 12.27 6.36
C PRO A 176 -12.41 12.43 4.83
N LEU A 177 -11.49 11.73 4.14
CA LEU A 177 -11.42 11.73 2.67
C LEU A 177 -12.35 10.68 2.05
N ILE A 178 -12.92 9.77 2.85
CA ILE A 178 -13.61 8.56 2.40
C ILE A 178 -15.13 8.76 2.52
N GLY A 179 -15.87 8.46 1.46
CA GLY A 179 -17.33 8.54 1.43
C GLY A 179 -18.01 7.44 2.27
N GLN A 180 -19.25 7.66 2.66
CA GLN A 180 -20.01 6.75 3.54
C GLN A 180 -20.45 5.42 2.88
N HIS A 181 -20.41 5.32 1.55
CA HIS A 181 -20.80 4.11 0.81
C HIS A 181 -19.70 3.05 0.74
N HIS A 182 -18.53 3.33 1.29
CA HIS A 182 -17.42 2.40 1.39
C HIS A 182 -17.36 1.72 2.75
N LEU A 183 -16.73 0.54 2.83
CA LEU A 183 -16.43 -0.10 4.10
C LEU A 183 -15.11 0.45 4.66
N ILE A 184 -15.15 0.99 5.88
CA ILE A 184 -13.95 1.44 6.59
C ILE A 184 -13.66 0.49 7.74
N LEU A 185 -12.50 -0.17 7.70
CA LEU A 185 -12.01 -1.10 8.70
C LEU A 185 -10.84 -0.47 9.45
N LYS A 186 -10.99 -0.23 10.76
CA LYS A 186 -10.02 0.45 11.61
C LYS A 186 -9.49 -0.45 12.72
N CYS A 187 -8.18 -0.47 12.91
CA CYS A 187 -7.51 -1.10 14.07
C CYS A 187 -6.14 -0.45 14.29
N ASN A 188 -5.43 -0.85 15.34
CA ASN A 188 -4.07 -0.41 15.58
C ASN A 188 -3.12 -0.82 14.45
N HIS A 189 -1.96 -0.17 14.36
CA HIS A 189 -0.96 -0.49 13.35
C HIS A 189 -0.36 -1.90 13.57
N PRO A 190 -0.01 -2.66 12.52
CA PRO A 190 0.59 -4.00 12.64
C PRO A 190 2.01 -4.02 13.24
N SER A 191 2.60 -2.87 13.57
CA SER A 191 3.89 -2.80 14.26
C SER A 191 3.87 -3.57 15.58
N PRO A 192 4.97 -4.26 15.96
CA PRO A 192 5.08 -4.90 17.28
C PRO A 192 4.78 -3.97 18.47
N LEU A 193 4.95 -2.66 18.26
CA LEU A 193 4.66 -1.66 19.30
C LEU A 193 3.17 -1.51 19.61
N SER A 194 2.27 -1.93 18.70
CA SER A 194 0.83 -1.67 18.80
C SER A 194 -0.08 -2.83 18.40
N ALA A 195 0.45 -3.83 17.69
CA ALA A 195 -0.37 -4.90 17.07
C ALA A 195 -1.26 -5.67 18.05
N THR A 196 -0.87 -5.76 19.32
CA THR A 196 -1.64 -6.47 20.38
C THR A 196 -2.21 -5.54 21.44
N LYS A 197 -2.04 -4.22 21.29
CA LYS A 197 -2.47 -3.25 22.32
C LYS A 197 -3.94 -2.86 22.17
N PRO A 198 -4.65 -2.58 23.30
CA PRO A 198 -5.97 -1.98 23.27
C PRO A 198 -5.91 -0.56 22.65
N PRO A 199 -7.06 0.07 22.25
CA PRO A 199 -8.41 -0.48 22.38
C PRO A 199 -8.81 -1.46 21.26
N VAL A 200 -8.19 -1.38 20.06
CA VAL A 200 -8.54 -2.20 18.88
C VAL A 200 -7.26 -2.81 18.32
N PRO A 201 -6.77 -3.92 18.86
CA PRO A 201 -5.54 -4.55 18.40
C PRO A 201 -5.63 -4.96 16.93
N PHE A 202 -4.48 -4.96 16.24
CA PHE A 202 -4.38 -5.47 14.87
C PHE A 202 -4.57 -7.00 14.83
N ILE A 203 -3.91 -7.71 15.76
CA ILE A 203 -4.11 -9.15 15.89
C ILE A 203 -5.50 -9.41 16.49
N GLY A 204 -6.34 -10.05 15.72
CA GLY A 204 -7.75 -10.30 16.05
C GLY A 204 -8.74 -9.36 15.36
N CYS A 205 -8.30 -8.44 14.51
CA CYS A 205 -9.20 -7.48 13.85
C CYS A 205 -10.12 -8.12 12.79
N GLY A 206 -9.72 -9.24 12.18
CA GLY A 206 -10.51 -9.95 11.17
C GLY A 206 -10.77 -9.16 9.90
N HIS A 207 -9.89 -8.25 9.53
CA HIS A 207 -10.12 -7.33 8.41
C HIS A 207 -10.14 -8.05 7.07
N PHE A 208 -9.39 -9.13 6.90
CA PHE A 208 -9.30 -9.86 5.63
C PHE A 208 -10.58 -10.61 5.32
N SER A 209 -11.11 -11.37 6.29
CA SER A 209 -12.40 -12.06 6.15
C SER A 209 -13.57 -11.08 6.01
N ARG A 210 -13.57 -10.01 6.82
CA ARG A 210 -14.61 -8.97 6.77
C ARG A 210 -14.63 -8.24 5.43
N ALA A 211 -13.46 -7.96 4.83
CA ALA A 211 -13.38 -7.37 3.50
C ALA A 211 -14.00 -8.27 2.44
N ASN A 212 -13.67 -9.58 2.44
CA ASN A 212 -14.21 -10.52 1.47
C ASN A 212 -15.72 -10.72 1.64
N VAL A 213 -16.20 -10.87 2.89
CA VAL A 213 -17.65 -10.95 3.15
C VAL A 213 -18.37 -9.73 2.58
N TRP A 214 -17.83 -8.53 2.80
CA TRP A 214 -18.46 -7.31 2.33
C TRP A 214 -18.39 -7.17 0.79
N LEU A 215 -17.22 -7.45 0.18
CA LEU A 215 -17.08 -7.43 -1.29
C LEU A 215 -18.12 -8.35 -1.95
N LYS A 216 -18.27 -9.57 -1.44
CA LYS A 216 -19.28 -10.52 -1.91
C LYS A 216 -20.71 -10.01 -1.76
N GLN A 217 -21.03 -9.34 -0.66
CA GLN A 217 -22.34 -8.71 -0.45
C GLN A 217 -22.63 -7.57 -1.46
N GLN A 218 -21.57 -6.92 -1.97
CA GLN A 218 -21.66 -5.90 -3.01
C GLN A 218 -21.65 -6.49 -4.44
N GLY A 219 -21.62 -7.81 -4.59
CA GLY A 219 -21.55 -8.48 -5.91
C GLY A 219 -20.15 -8.37 -6.55
N LEU A 220 -19.11 -8.08 -5.76
CA LEU A 220 -17.72 -7.97 -6.21
C LEU A 220 -16.96 -9.26 -5.90
N GLU A 221 -15.92 -9.53 -6.69
CA GLU A 221 -15.04 -10.66 -6.44
C GLU A 221 -14.25 -10.49 -5.14
N GLU A 222 -14.09 -11.58 -4.41
CA GLU A 222 -13.27 -11.65 -3.20
C GLU A 222 -11.77 -11.51 -3.55
N ILE A 223 -10.97 -11.10 -2.57
CA ILE A 223 -9.51 -11.08 -2.69
C ILE A 223 -8.97 -12.44 -2.25
N HIS A 224 -8.18 -13.07 -3.08
CA HIS A 224 -7.41 -14.27 -2.76
C HIS A 224 -6.17 -13.89 -1.97
N TRP A 225 -6.30 -13.72 -0.67
CA TRP A 225 -5.24 -13.25 0.22
C TRP A 225 -4.04 -14.20 0.32
N GLU A 226 -4.21 -15.47 -0.09
CA GLU A 226 -3.13 -16.46 -0.20
C GLU A 226 -2.21 -16.27 -1.42
N LYS A 227 -2.61 -15.48 -2.41
CA LYS A 227 -1.81 -15.18 -3.61
C LYS A 227 -0.89 -13.99 -3.34
N PHE A 228 0.34 -14.26 -2.92
CA PHE A 228 1.31 -13.23 -2.56
C PHE A 228 2.12 -12.72 -3.77
N THR A 229 2.34 -13.55 -4.78
CA THR A 229 3.14 -13.27 -5.97
C THR A 229 2.30 -13.27 -7.23
N ASP A 230 2.87 -12.75 -8.34
CA ASP A 230 2.25 -12.78 -9.67
C ASP A 230 2.25 -14.19 -10.29
N SER A 231 3.13 -15.08 -9.84
CA SER A 231 3.19 -16.45 -10.33
C SER A 231 2.01 -17.27 -9.81
N GLU A 232 1.30 -17.94 -10.73
CA GLU A 232 0.38 -19.02 -10.33
C GLU A 232 1.16 -20.01 -9.47
N PRO A 233 0.53 -20.60 -8.42
CA PRO A 233 1.16 -21.69 -7.71
C PRO A 233 1.50 -22.77 -8.73
N ILE A 234 2.78 -23.16 -8.79
CA ILE A 234 3.20 -24.32 -9.57
C ILE A 234 2.31 -25.47 -9.07
N GLN A 235 1.34 -25.87 -9.89
CA GLN A 235 0.62 -27.12 -9.66
C GLN A 235 1.67 -28.23 -9.71
N ASN A 236 2.11 -28.67 -8.54
CA ASN A 236 2.80 -29.95 -8.44
C ASN A 236 1.79 -31.01 -8.87
N SER A 237 1.74 -31.27 -10.19
CA SER A 237 1.17 -32.50 -10.71
C SER A 237 2.02 -33.63 -10.20
N PHE A 238 1.64 -34.21 -9.05
CA PHE A 238 2.07 -35.51 -8.68
C PHE A 238 1.51 -36.48 -9.74
N LEU A 239 2.32 -36.78 -10.74
CA LEU A 239 2.13 -37.91 -11.60
C LEU A 239 2.35 -39.18 -10.71
N PHE A 240 1.27 -39.92 -10.48
CA PHE A 240 1.31 -41.27 -10.03
C PHE A 240 1.67 -42.19 -11.20
#